data_d4a80dae8fada3b563221715aa4a517e
#
_entry.id   d4a80dae8fada3b563221715aa4a517e
#
_cell.length_a   1.000
_cell.length_b   1.000
_cell.length_c   1.000
_cell.angle_alpha   90.00
_cell.angle_beta   90.00
_cell.angle_gamma   90.00
#
_symmetry.space_group_name_H-M   'P 1'
#
loop_
_entity.id
_entity.type
_entity.pdbx_description
1 polymer ?
#
loop_
_entity_poly.entity_id
_entity_poly.type
_entity_poly.pdbx_seq_one_letter_code
_entity_poly.pdbx_strand_id
1 'polypeptide(L)'
;MAGFSFDREKLHLNIARIHKANQTFEIAVDPDLAMELRQGKNVDIIDVLKSEKVFSDVRKGLLASEHVMKSIFGTSDPMEVAKIIIAEGEVPVSAAYKERQKEEKIKRIIDIIHRNGVDPKTHLPHPITRIENAMEEAKVKIDDHKSAEDQVMDILKDLRVVLPIRFEMKEIAVKISPEYAAKSYSTVKSFGTILREDWQSDGSWSVVVEIAGGMESDFYDKINALTHGNVETKVLNTK
;
A
#
# COMPACT_ATOMS: atom_id res chain seq x y z
N MET A 1 36.83 45.45 -15.47
CA MET A 1 36.91 44.22 -14.65
C MET A 1 35.50 43.87 -14.25
N ALA A 2 34.95 42.90 -14.95
CA ALA A 2 33.58 42.38 -14.64
C ALA A 2 33.71 41.30 -13.55
N GLY A 3 33.21 41.61 -12.36
CA GLY A 3 33.18 40.65 -11.26
C GLY A 3 32.17 39.53 -11.55
N PHE A 4 32.64 38.31 -11.69
CA PHE A 4 31.82 37.14 -11.70
C PHE A 4 31.25 36.93 -10.29
N SER A 5 29.98 37.24 -10.12
CA SER A 5 29.22 36.85 -8.94
C SER A 5 28.93 35.34 -9.08
N PHE A 6 29.61 34.50 -8.32
CA PHE A 6 29.21 33.13 -8.10
C PHE A 6 27.97 33.17 -7.22
N ASP A 7 26.79 33.08 -7.84
CA ASP A 7 25.58 32.71 -7.15
C ASP A 7 25.80 31.28 -6.59
N ARG A 8 26.08 31.19 -5.29
CA ARG A 8 26.06 29.95 -4.55
C ARG A 8 24.58 29.54 -4.47
N GLU A 9 24.10 28.83 -5.48
CA GLU A 9 22.89 28.01 -5.30
C GLU A 9 23.11 27.22 -4.01
N LYS A 10 22.29 27.50 -3.01
CA LYS A 10 22.20 26.66 -1.80
C LYS A 10 21.67 25.32 -2.26
N LEU A 11 22.56 24.40 -2.61
CA LEU A 11 22.22 23.00 -2.79
C LEU A 11 21.53 22.56 -1.50
N HIS A 12 20.21 22.40 -1.56
CA HIS A 12 19.43 21.78 -0.50
C HIS A 12 19.78 20.28 -0.48
N LEU A 13 20.88 19.94 0.18
CA LEU A 13 21.31 18.56 0.36
C LEU A 13 20.35 17.91 1.38
N ASN A 14 19.62 16.90 0.92
CA ASN A 14 18.89 16.02 1.81
C ASN A 14 19.89 15.06 2.45
N ILE A 15 19.96 15.05 3.77
CA ILE A 15 20.95 14.31 4.55
C ILE A 15 20.24 13.25 5.37
N ALA A 16 20.55 11.99 5.12
CA ALA A 16 20.20 10.91 6.02
C ALA A 16 21.32 10.73 7.04
N ARG A 17 20.97 10.41 8.29
CA ARG A 17 21.94 10.33 9.39
C ARG A 17 21.59 9.24 10.39
N ILE A 18 22.63 8.73 11.03
CA ILE A 18 22.51 7.83 12.18
C ILE A 18 23.42 8.28 13.30
N HIS A 19 22.93 8.19 14.55
CA HIS A 19 23.74 8.37 15.75
C HIS A 19 24.02 7.01 16.37
N LYS A 20 25.30 6.61 16.42
CA LYS A 20 25.70 5.31 16.97
C LYS A 20 27.03 5.47 17.73
N ALA A 21 27.12 4.95 18.95
CA ALA A 21 28.31 5.05 19.80
C ALA A 21 28.85 6.49 19.96
N ASN A 22 27.99 7.48 20.24
CA ASN A 22 28.30 8.90 20.35
C ASN A 22 28.94 9.53 19.09
N GLN A 23 28.82 8.90 17.95
CA GLN A 23 29.28 9.40 16.66
C GLN A 23 28.07 9.64 15.74
N THR A 24 28.19 10.64 14.87
CA THR A 24 27.22 10.92 13.83
C THR A 24 27.80 10.49 12.49
N PHE A 25 26.98 9.79 11.70
CA PHE A 25 27.31 9.42 10.33
C PHE A 25 26.20 9.94 9.43
N GLU A 26 26.61 10.65 8.39
CA GLU A 26 25.71 11.33 7.46
C GLU A 26 26.04 10.95 6.03
N ILE A 27 24.99 10.84 5.21
CA ILE A 27 25.07 10.66 3.76
C ILE A 27 24.14 11.62 3.05
N ALA A 28 24.53 12.10 1.88
CA ALA A 28 23.70 12.91 1.01
C ALA A 28 22.87 11.99 0.12
N VAL A 29 21.53 12.11 0.15
CA VAL A 29 20.61 11.20 -0.51
C VAL A 29 19.56 11.92 -1.34
N ASP A 30 18.98 11.17 -2.28
CA ASP A 30 17.66 11.47 -2.80
C ASP A 30 16.63 10.96 -1.76
N PRO A 31 15.78 11.83 -1.19
CA PRO A 31 14.91 11.45 -0.09
C PRO A 31 13.83 10.45 -0.50
N ASP A 32 13.32 10.56 -1.73
CA ASP A 32 12.24 9.71 -2.22
C ASP A 32 12.77 8.29 -2.49
N LEU A 33 13.90 8.18 -3.19
CA LEU A 33 14.57 6.90 -3.45
C LEU A 33 15.08 6.23 -2.17
N ALA A 34 15.57 7.03 -1.20
CA ALA A 34 15.99 6.50 0.10
C ALA A 34 14.82 5.89 0.88
N MET A 35 13.64 6.52 0.83
CA MET A 35 12.43 5.97 1.45
C MET A 35 11.92 4.72 0.72
N GLU A 36 12.02 4.68 -0.60
CA GLU A 36 11.66 3.49 -1.39
C GLU A 36 12.57 2.30 -1.07
N LEU A 37 13.88 2.54 -1.00
CA LEU A 37 14.86 1.52 -0.60
C LEU A 37 14.57 1.00 0.83
N ARG A 38 14.26 1.91 1.77
CA ARG A 38 13.87 1.56 3.15
C ARG A 38 12.63 0.67 3.22
N GLN A 39 11.69 0.84 2.29
CA GLN A 39 10.47 0.02 2.18
C GLN A 39 10.72 -1.33 1.50
N GLY A 40 11.96 -1.64 1.11
CA GLY A 40 12.31 -2.89 0.44
C GLY A 40 11.98 -2.94 -1.05
N LYS A 41 11.71 -1.78 -1.68
CA LYS A 41 11.58 -1.71 -3.13
C LYS A 41 12.94 -1.95 -3.79
N ASN A 42 12.92 -2.49 -5.00
CA ASN A 42 14.14 -2.76 -5.77
C ASN A 42 14.71 -1.44 -6.35
N VAL A 43 15.46 -0.71 -5.52
CA VAL A 43 16.15 0.53 -5.88
C VAL A 43 17.65 0.33 -5.68
N ASP A 44 18.47 0.73 -6.66
CA ASP A 44 19.92 0.65 -6.51
C ASP A 44 20.40 1.71 -5.52
N ILE A 45 21.28 1.33 -4.59
CA ILE A 45 21.88 2.27 -3.62
C ILE A 45 22.64 3.41 -4.29
N ILE A 46 23.21 3.16 -5.48
CA ILE A 46 23.94 4.17 -6.25
C ILE A 46 23.02 5.31 -6.69
N ASP A 47 21.79 4.99 -7.09
CA ASP A 47 20.79 5.99 -7.49
C ASP A 47 20.29 6.82 -6.31
N VAL A 48 20.28 6.22 -5.11
CA VAL A 48 19.88 6.89 -3.87
C VAL A 48 20.91 7.94 -3.43
N LEU A 49 22.21 7.62 -3.59
CA LEU A 49 23.29 8.44 -3.06
C LEU A 49 23.63 9.60 -4.01
N LYS A 50 23.71 10.81 -3.47
CA LYS A 50 24.28 11.98 -4.18
C LYS A 50 25.79 12.07 -4.05
N SER A 51 26.40 11.24 -3.20
CA SER A 51 27.84 11.07 -3.00
C SER A 51 28.10 9.68 -2.43
N GLU A 52 29.09 8.99 -2.98
CA GLU A 52 29.53 7.66 -2.53
C GLU A 52 30.33 7.68 -1.22
N LYS A 53 30.24 8.77 -0.46
CA LYS A 53 31.04 8.98 0.76
C LYS A 53 30.12 9.06 1.98
N VAL A 54 30.63 8.57 3.09
CA VAL A 54 30.05 8.76 4.42
C VAL A 54 30.78 9.91 5.12
N PHE A 55 30.01 10.80 5.72
CA PHE A 55 30.51 11.98 6.39
C PHE A 55 30.22 11.93 7.90
N SER A 56 31.06 12.58 8.67
CA SER A 56 30.73 12.97 10.05
C SER A 56 29.92 14.27 10.09
N ASP A 57 30.07 15.12 9.04
CA ASP A 57 29.27 16.34 8.81
C ASP A 57 29.29 16.65 7.31
N VAL A 58 28.18 16.38 6.63
CA VAL A 58 28.04 16.62 5.17
C VAL A 58 28.19 18.09 4.83
N ARG A 59 27.62 18.98 5.64
CA ARG A 59 27.62 20.43 5.37
C ARG A 59 29.01 21.04 5.41
N LYS A 60 29.87 20.50 6.27
CA LYS A 60 31.29 20.89 6.37
C LYS A 60 32.21 20.09 5.45
N GLY A 61 31.67 19.05 4.79
CA GLY A 61 32.48 18.15 3.96
C GLY A 61 33.42 17.25 4.74
N LEU A 62 33.20 17.06 6.05
CA LEU A 62 34.03 16.24 6.91
C LEU A 62 33.70 14.77 6.72
N LEU A 63 34.66 13.99 6.23
CA LEU A 63 34.48 12.53 6.05
C LEU A 63 34.48 11.80 7.39
N ALA A 64 33.71 10.72 7.44
CA ALA A 64 33.76 9.78 8.55
C ALA A 64 35.08 8.97 8.48
N SER A 65 35.65 8.65 9.66
CA SER A 65 36.86 7.85 9.74
C SER A 65 36.56 6.39 9.40
N GLU A 66 37.32 5.79 8.48
CA GLU A 66 37.21 4.37 8.11
C GLU A 66 37.37 3.46 9.33
N HIS A 67 38.32 3.75 10.20
CA HIS A 67 38.54 3.00 11.42
C HIS A 67 37.31 3.02 12.34
N VAL A 68 36.67 4.19 12.47
CA VAL A 68 35.44 4.35 13.30
C VAL A 68 34.26 3.62 12.64
N MET A 69 34.09 3.74 11.32
CA MET A 69 33.05 3.00 10.59
C MET A 69 33.21 1.50 10.78
N LYS A 70 34.44 0.97 10.60
CA LYS A 70 34.72 -0.46 10.79
C LYS A 70 34.45 -0.94 12.22
N SER A 71 34.77 -0.11 13.22
CA SER A 71 34.52 -0.44 14.63
C SER A 71 33.03 -0.50 14.99
N ILE A 72 32.20 0.39 14.38
CA ILE A 72 30.78 0.56 14.74
C ILE A 72 29.86 -0.30 13.88
N PHE A 73 30.14 -0.39 12.57
CA PHE A 73 29.29 -1.08 11.61
C PHE A 73 29.84 -2.45 11.16
N GLY A 74 31.08 -2.78 11.56
CA GLY A 74 31.76 -4.01 11.12
C GLY A 74 32.40 -3.89 9.72
N THR A 75 32.12 -2.81 9.00
CA THR A 75 32.62 -2.54 7.65
C THR A 75 33.09 -1.08 7.52
N SER A 76 34.04 -0.82 6.63
CA SER A 76 34.42 0.52 6.21
C SER A 76 33.95 0.83 4.78
N ASP A 77 33.23 -0.09 4.13
CA ASP A 77 32.65 0.15 2.81
C ASP A 77 31.54 1.19 2.91
N PRO A 78 31.68 2.35 2.24
CA PRO A 78 30.69 3.42 2.29
C PRO A 78 29.29 2.99 1.82
N MET A 79 29.20 2.07 0.85
CA MET A 79 27.92 1.61 0.33
C MET A 79 27.17 0.74 1.35
N GLU A 80 27.89 -0.14 2.05
CA GLU A 80 27.29 -0.96 3.11
C GLU A 80 26.87 -0.08 4.30
N VAL A 81 27.70 0.87 4.71
CA VAL A 81 27.36 1.82 5.77
C VAL A 81 26.17 2.68 5.38
N ALA A 82 26.08 3.13 4.12
CA ALA A 82 24.96 3.90 3.62
C ALA A 82 23.64 3.10 3.68
N LYS A 83 23.64 1.83 3.32
CA LYS A 83 22.47 0.95 3.47
C LYS A 83 22.00 0.86 4.94
N ILE A 84 22.95 0.74 5.87
CA ILE A 84 22.62 0.72 7.31
C ILE A 84 22.04 2.07 7.76
N ILE A 85 22.62 3.19 7.32
CA ILE A 85 22.11 4.53 7.64
C ILE A 85 20.68 4.71 7.10
N ILE A 86 20.40 4.26 5.88
CA ILE A 86 19.06 4.33 5.30
C ILE A 86 18.09 3.42 6.06
N ALA A 87 18.49 2.21 6.43
CA ALA A 87 17.62 1.26 7.11
C ALA A 87 17.30 1.68 8.56
N GLU A 88 18.31 2.08 9.34
CA GLU A 88 18.20 2.29 10.79
C GLU A 88 18.21 3.78 11.21
N GLY A 89 18.70 4.67 10.35
CA GLY A 89 18.88 6.09 10.67
C GLY A 89 17.65 6.95 10.38
N GLU A 90 17.82 8.26 10.54
CA GLU A 90 16.83 9.26 10.17
C GLU A 90 16.99 9.62 8.69
N VAL A 91 15.95 9.38 7.89
CA VAL A 91 15.89 9.75 6.47
C VAL A 91 14.97 10.95 6.32
N PRO A 92 15.37 12.02 5.63
CA PRO A 92 14.49 13.14 5.36
C PRO A 92 13.35 12.69 4.44
N VAL A 93 12.15 13.21 4.68
CA VAL A 93 10.97 12.91 3.87
C VAL A 93 10.56 14.17 3.13
N SER A 94 10.48 14.11 1.80
CA SER A 94 10.03 15.24 0.99
C SER A 94 8.53 15.50 1.19
N ALA A 95 8.10 16.76 0.99
CA ALA A 95 6.68 17.11 1.03
C ALA A 95 5.90 16.35 -0.05
N ALA A 96 6.49 16.21 -1.24
CA ALA A 96 5.89 15.47 -2.35
C ALA A 96 5.72 13.97 -2.02
N TYR A 97 6.69 13.37 -1.32
CA TYR A 97 6.58 11.99 -0.87
C TYR A 97 5.44 11.79 0.13
N LYS A 98 5.34 12.70 1.13
CA LYS A 98 4.23 12.65 2.12
C LYS A 98 2.87 12.77 1.45
N GLU A 99 2.73 13.67 0.49
CA GLU A 99 1.47 13.84 -0.24
C GLU A 99 1.11 12.58 -1.04
N ARG A 100 2.06 12.00 -1.78
CA ARG A 100 1.85 10.71 -2.48
C ARG A 100 1.41 9.59 -1.53
N GLN A 101 2.07 9.45 -0.37
CA GLN A 101 1.70 8.44 0.63
C GLN A 101 0.28 8.64 1.17
N LYS A 102 -0.10 9.90 1.36
CA LYS A 102 -1.46 10.25 1.79
C LYS A 102 -2.49 9.93 0.70
N GLU A 103 -2.22 10.28 -0.56
CA GLU A 103 -3.09 9.94 -1.69
C GLU A 103 -3.25 8.42 -1.85
N GLU A 104 -2.14 7.66 -1.77
CA GLU A 104 -2.18 6.19 -1.83
C GLU A 104 -3.00 5.61 -0.68
N LYS A 105 -2.87 6.15 0.54
CA LYS A 105 -3.67 5.74 1.69
C LYS A 105 -5.15 6.04 1.48
N ILE A 106 -5.51 7.22 0.97
CA ILE A 106 -6.88 7.58 0.63
C ILE A 106 -7.46 6.60 -0.40
N LYS A 107 -6.74 6.33 -1.48
CA LYS A 107 -7.16 5.36 -2.51
C LYS A 107 -7.39 3.97 -1.91
N ARG A 108 -6.52 3.53 -1.00
CA ARG A 108 -6.66 2.25 -0.31
C ARG A 108 -7.91 2.21 0.57
N ILE A 109 -8.20 3.29 1.31
CA ILE A 109 -9.41 3.41 2.12
C ILE A 109 -10.66 3.33 1.24
N ILE A 110 -10.68 4.09 0.14
CA ILE A 110 -11.79 4.08 -0.82
C ILE A 110 -12.01 2.68 -1.41
N ASP A 111 -10.94 1.97 -1.78
CA ASP A 111 -11.03 0.60 -2.29
C ASP A 111 -11.63 -0.35 -1.24
N ILE A 112 -11.21 -0.26 0.01
CA ILE A 112 -11.78 -1.07 1.11
C ILE A 112 -13.26 -0.78 1.29
N ILE A 113 -13.65 0.52 1.27
CA ILE A 113 -15.05 0.93 1.43
C ILE A 113 -15.89 0.47 0.23
N HIS A 114 -15.37 0.60 -0.98
CA HIS A 114 -16.06 0.17 -2.20
C HIS A 114 -16.31 -1.33 -2.22
N ARG A 115 -15.31 -2.13 -1.85
CA ARG A 115 -15.42 -3.60 -1.82
C ARG A 115 -16.40 -4.12 -0.78
N ASN A 116 -16.42 -3.51 0.40
CA ASN A 116 -17.19 -4.01 1.53
C ASN A 116 -18.50 -3.27 1.75
N GLY A 117 -18.62 -2.05 1.23
CA GLY A 117 -19.72 -1.14 1.48
C GLY A 117 -20.84 -1.24 0.46
N VAL A 118 -22.05 -1.40 0.95
CA VAL A 118 -23.27 -1.42 0.12
C VAL A 118 -24.29 -0.41 0.66
N ASP A 119 -25.18 0.03 -0.20
CA ASP A 119 -26.37 0.77 0.21
C ASP A 119 -27.31 -0.17 0.98
N PRO A 120 -27.74 0.20 2.20
CA PRO A 120 -28.57 -0.68 3.04
C PRO A 120 -29.95 -1.02 2.46
N LYS A 121 -30.42 -0.24 1.47
CA LYS A 121 -31.75 -0.46 0.85
C LYS A 121 -31.65 -1.29 -0.42
N THR A 122 -30.65 -1.02 -1.24
CA THR A 122 -30.53 -1.66 -2.56
C THR A 122 -29.57 -2.86 -2.54
N HIS A 123 -28.72 -2.97 -1.49
CA HIS A 123 -27.64 -3.95 -1.36
C HIS A 123 -26.62 -3.92 -2.51
N LEU A 124 -26.56 -2.79 -3.23
CA LEU A 124 -25.61 -2.56 -4.30
C LEU A 124 -24.40 -1.74 -3.81
N PRO A 125 -23.21 -1.95 -4.38
CA PRO A 125 -22.03 -1.16 -4.05
C PRO A 125 -22.19 0.29 -4.48
N HIS A 126 -21.56 1.21 -3.73
CA HIS A 126 -21.47 2.59 -4.15
C HIS A 126 -20.35 2.76 -5.18
N PRO A 127 -20.56 3.54 -6.26
CA PRO A 127 -19.47 3.93 -7.16
C PRO A 127 -18.34 4.65 -6.39
N ILE A 128 -17.11 4.44 -6.81
CA ILE A 128 -15.92 5.07 -6.20
C ILE A 128 -16.08 6.57 -6.08
N THR A 129 -16.52 7.25 -7.16
CA THR A 129 -16.75 8.71 -7.18
C THR A 129 -17.76 9.18 -6.14
N ARG A 130 -18.77 8.36 -5.82
CA ARG A 130 -19.74 8.70 -4.79
C ARG A 130 -19.14 8.60 -3.38
N ILE A 131 -18.23 7.65 -3.17
CA ILE A 131 -17.50 7.52 -1.90
C ILE A 131 -16.53 8.68 -1.74
N GLU A 132 -15.80 9.06 -2.80
CA GLU A 132 -14.89 10.22 -2.81
C GLU A 132 -15.64 11.51 -2.44
N ASN A 133 -16.72 11.80 -3.11
CA ASN A 133 -17.56 12.99 -2.83
C ASN A 133 -18.09 12.98 -1.38
N ALA A 134 -18.50 11.82 -0.88
CA ALA A 134 -18.97 11.70 0.50
C ALA A 134 -17.84 11.92 1.52
N MET A 135 -16.61 11.49 1.22
CA MET A 135 -15.44 11.76 2.08
C MET A 135 -15.11 13.24 2.14
N GLU A 136 -15.22 13.95 1.02
CA GLU A 136 -15.04 15.41 0.96
C GLU A 136 -16.15 16.15 1.74
N GLU A 137 -17.41 15.78 1.52
CA GLU A 137 -18.57 16.39 2.18
C GLU A 137 -18.52 16.19 3.71
N ALA A 138 -18.19 14.96 4.16
CA ALA A 138 -18.01 14.63 5.56
C ALA A 138 -16.72 15.22 6.16
N LYS A 139 -15.85 15.84 5.34
CA LYS A 139 -14.55 16.38 5.75
C LYS A 139 -13.71 15.38 6.52
N VAL A 140 -13.66 14.13 6.01
CA VAL A 140 -12.96 13.03 6.64
C VAL A 140 -11.48 13.38 6.83
N LYS A 141 -10.98 13.17 8.04
CA LYS A 141 -9.56 13.35 8.37
C LYS A 141 -8.85 12.01 8.34
N ILE A 142 -7.79 11.94 7.55
CA ILE A 142 -6.94 10.75 7.46
C ILE A 142 -5.81 10.88 8.47
N ASP A 143 -5.64 9.86 9.31
CA ASP A 143 -4.53 9.76 10.25
C ASP A 143 -3.30 9.16 9.53
N ASP A 144 -2.22 9.93 9.48
CA ASP A 144 -0.98 9.52 8.81
C ASP A 144 -0.28 8.37 9.55
N HIS A 145 -0.55 8.19 10.85
CA HIS A 145 0.10 7.18 11.68
C HIS A 145 -0.64 5.83 11.72
N LYS A 146 -1.92 5.81 11.31
CA LYS A 146 -2.70 4.58 11.22
C LYS A 146 -2.64 3.96 9.84
N SER A 147 -2.77 2.63 9.75
CA SER A 147 -3.00 1.96 8.47
C SER A 147 -4.36 2.36 7.86
N ALA A 148 -4.58 2.06 6.58
CA ALA A 148 -5.87 2.27 5.96
C ALA A 148 -6.96 1.41 6.62
N GLU A 149 -6.62 0.17 6.92
CA GLU A 149 -7.48 -0.83 7.53
C GLU A 149 -7.94 -0.43 8.94
N ASP A 150 -7.02 0.10 9.76
CA ASP A 150 -7.31 0.47 11.17
C ASP A 150 -8.26 1.66 11.30
N GLN A 151 -8.32 2.54 10.31
CA GLN A 151 -9.13 3.75 10.38
C GLN A 151 -10.44 3.70 9.57
N VAL A 152 -10.60 2.70 8.68
CA VAL A 152 -11.80 2.57 7.84
C VAL A 152 -13.09 2.56 8.64
N MET A 153 -13.14 1.85 9.78
CA MET A 153 -14.37 1.75 10.57
C MET A 153 -14.77 3.07 11.23
N ASP A 154 -13.81 3.91 11.59
CA ASP A 154 -14.09 5.24 12.12
C ASP A 154 -14.53 6.17 10.99
N ILE A 155 -13.86 6.14 9.84
CA ILE A 155 -14.25 6.88 8.64
C ILE A 155 -15.67 6.50 8.20
N LEU A 156 -16.02 5.22 8.25
CA LEU A 156 -17.36 4.76 7.90
C LEU A 156 -18.46 5.37 8.79
N LYS A 157 -18.16 5.62 10.08
CA LYS A 157 -19.10 6.31 10.98
C LYS A 157 -19.37 7.76 10.50
N ASP A 158 -18.30 8.47 10.10
CA ASP A 158 -18.42 9.84 9.59
C ASP A 158 -19.17 9.87 8.25
N LEU A 159 -18.89 8.91 7.37
CA LEU A 159 -19.56 8.80 6.07
C LEU A 159 -21.06 8.52 6.18
N ARG A 160 -21.50 7.78 7.18
CA ARG A 160 -22.94 7.44 7.36
C ARG A 160 -23.85 8.65 7.53
N VAL A 161 -23.30 9.82 7.85
CA VAL A 161 -24.06 11.06 7.97
C VAL A 161 -24.50 11.58 6.59
N VAL A 162 -23.68 11.36 5.55
CA VAL A 162 -23.91 11.89 4.18
C VAL A 162 -24.23 10.79 3.17
N LEU A 163 -23.76 9.55 3.43
CA LEU A 163 -23.92 8.42 2.54
C LEU A 163 -24.48 7.21 3.31
N PRO A 164 -25.71 6.73 3.03
CA PRO A 164 -26.18 5.47 3.60
C PRO A 164 -25.27 4.32 3.17
N ILE A 165 -24.50 3.77 4.10
CA ILE A 165 -23.54 2.72 3.79
C ILE A 165 -23.37 1.78 4.98
N ARG A 166 -23.26 0.48 4.70
CA ARG A 166 -22.88 -0.56 5.67
C ARG A 166 -21.97 -1.60 5.03
N PHE A 167 -21.15 -2.23 5.81
CA PHE A 167 -20.39 -3.38 5.36
C PHE A 167 -21.25 -4.63 5.45
N GLU A 168 -21.22 -5.42 4.40
CA GLU A 168 -21.91 -6.71 4.29
C GLU A 168 -20.96 -7.80 3.83
N MET A 169 -21.17 -9.01 4.34
CA MET A 169 -20.56 -10.22 3.82
C MET A 169 -21.67 -11.12 3.28
N LYS A 170 -21.44 -11.75 2.12
CA LYS A 170 -22.40 -12.65 1.48
C LYS A 170 -21.84 -14.05 1.34
N GLU A 171 -22.63 -15.02 1.73
CA GLU A 171 -22.34 -16.43 1.49
C GLU A 171 -23.04 -16.86 0.21
N ILE A 172 -22.30 -17.21 -0.81
CA ILE A 172 -22.81 -17.58 -2.12
C ILE A 172 -22.49 -19.04 -2.41
N ALA A 173 -23.52 -19.83 -2.66
CA ALA A 173 -23.38 -21.17 -3.22
C ALA A 173 -23.19 -21.06 -4.74
N VAL A 174 -22.19 -21.74 -5.26
CA VAL A 174 -21.85 -21.78 -6.68
C VAL A 174 -21.70 -23.23 -7.10
N LYS A 175 -22.34 -23.61 -8.21
CA LYS A 175 -22.15 -24.92 -8.84
C LYS A 175 -21.66 -24.72 -10.25
N ILE A 176 -20.48 -25.28 -10.57
CA ILE A 176 -19.78 -25.12 -11.83
C ILE A 176 -19.66 -26.45 -12.54
N SER A 177 -19.99 -26.47 -13.83
CA SER A 177 -19.89 -27.67 -14.65
C SER A 177 -18.49 -28.23 -14.75
N PRO A 178 -18.28 -29.53 -15.01
CA PRO A 178 -16.98 -30.21 -15.02
C PRO A 178 -15.93 -29.53 -15.91
N GLU A 179 -16.37 -28.99 -17.06
CA GLU A 179 -15.51 -28.36 -18.04
C GLU A 179 -14.76 -27.11 -17.51
N TYR A 180 -15.41 -26.38 -16.60
CA TYR A 180 -14.91 -25.10 -16.06
C TYR A 180 -14.47 -25.18 -14.61
N ALA A 181 -14.78 -26.26 -13.90
CA ALA A 181 -14.58 -26.39 -12.47
C ALA A 181 -13.12 -26.11 -12.04
N ALA A 182 -12.16 -26.81 -12.64
CA ALA A 182 -10.74 -26.64 -12.30
C ALA A 182 -10.21 -25.24 -12.63
N LYS A 183 -10.65 -24.64 -13.74
CA LYS A 183 -10.22 -23.31 -14.18
C LYS A 183 -10.79 -22.19 -13.30
N SER A 184 -11.94 -22.40 -12.69
CA SER A 184 -12.65 -21.42 -11.88
C SER A 184 -12.16 -21.36 -10.44
N TYR A 185 -11.45 -22.38 -9.96
CA TYR A 185 -11.01 -22.47 -8.57
C TYR A 185 -10.23 -21.24 -8.08
N SER A 186 -9.19 -20.87 -8.83
CA SER A 186 -8.35 -19.72 -8.48
C SER A 186 -9.14 -18.40 -8.49
N THR A 187 -10.09 -18.27 -9.42
CA THR A 187 -10.94 -17.08 -9.51
C THR A 187 -11.87 -17.00 -8.32
N VAL A 188 -12.62 -18.05 -8.00
CA VAL A 188 -13.51 -18.07 -6.83
C VAL A 188 -12.72 -17.73 -5.56
N LYS A 189 -11.55 -18.37 -5.37
CA LYS A 189 -10.69 -18.13 -4.21
C LYS A 189 -10.15 -16.69 -4.14
N SER A 190 -10.00 -16.01 -5.25
CA SER A 190 -9.51 -14.61 -5.26
C SER A 190 -10.56 -13.58 -4.81
N PHE A 191 -11.85 -13.94 -4.84
CA PHE A 191 -12.93 -13.06 -4.39
C PHE A 191 -13.23 -13.17 -2.90
N GLY A 192 -12.92 -14.30 -2.27
CA GLY A 192 -13.25 -14.49 -0.87
C GLY A 192 -12.78 -15.80 -0.27
N THR A 193 -13.36 -16.15 0.87
CA THR A 193 -13.00 -17.34 1.62
C THR A 193 -13.93 -18.49 1.26
N ILE A 194 -13.37 -19.62 0.83
CA ILE A 194 -14.13 -20.85 0.61
C ILE A 194 -14.52 -21.43 1.97
N LEU A 195 -15.81 -21.49 2.25
CA LEU A 195 -16.35 -22.06 3.49
C LEU A 195 -16.56 -23.58 3.39
N ARG A 196 -17.05 -24.03 2.24
CA ARG A 196 -17.28 -25.46 1.95
C ARG A 196 -17.09 -25.68 0.46
N GLU A 197 -16.58 -26.84 0.10
CA GLU A 197 -16.45 -27.28 -1.29
C GLU A 197 -16.68 -28.78 -1.40
N ASP A 198 -17.21 -29.20 -2.53
CA ASP A 198 -17.47 -30.61 -2.86
C ASP A 198 -17.30 -30.83 -4.38
N TRP A 199 -16.46 -31.80 -4.72
CA TRP A 199 -16.23 -32.23 -6.09
C TRP A 199 -17.08 -33.45 -6.36
N GLN A 200 -18.07 -33.31 -7.23
CA GLN A 200 -19.02 -34.34 -7.56
C GLN A 200 -18.39 -35.43 -8.43
N SER A 201 -19.01 -36.61 -8.45
CA SER A 201 -18.56 -37.76 -9.24
C SER A 201 -18.58 -37.53 -10.75
N ASP A 202 -19.41 -36.59 -11.23
CA ASP A 202 -19.47 -36.15 -12.62
C ASP A 202 -18.40 -35.11 -12.98
N GLY A 203 -17.57 -34.70 -12.00
CA GLY A 203 -16.51 -33.68 -12.16
C GLY A 203 -17.00 -32.24 -11.95
N SER A 204 -18.29 -32.01 -11.67
CA SER A 204 -18.76 -30.67 -11.30
C SER A 204 -18.26 -30.26 -9.90
N TRP A 205 -18.15 -28.96 -9.67
CA TRP A 205 -17.67 -28.40 -8.42
C TRP A 205 -18.76 -27.56 -7.77
N SER A 206 -19.13 -27.94 -6.55
CA SER A 206 -20.05 -27.20 -5.69
C SER A 206 -19.26 -26.52 -4.59
N VAL A 207 -19.40 -25.21 -4.43
CA VAL A 207 -18.64 -24.42 -3.46
C VAL A 207 -19.53 -23.39 -2.79
N VAL A 208 -19.30 -23.14 -1.51
CA VAL A 208 -19.85 -21.99 -0.78
C VAL A 208 -18.70 -21.06 -0.47
N VAL A 209 -18.77 -19.83 -1.00
CA VAL A 209 -17.76 -18.80 -0.82
C VAL A 209 -18.37 -17.63 -0.05
N GLU A 210 -17.62 -17.09 0.91
CA GLU A 210 -17.95 -15.85 1.61
C GLU A 210 -17.18 -14.72 0.94
N ILE A 211 -17.91 -13.74 0.42
CA ILE A 211 -17.35 -12.57 -0.28
C ILE A 211 -17.84 -11.26 0.35
N ALA A 212 -17.09 -10.20 0.16
CA ALA A 212 -17.51 -8.85 0.51
C ALA A 212 -18.70 -8.40 -0.35
N GLY A 213 -19.72 -7.79 0.26
CA GLY A 213 -20.99 -7.47 -0.40
C GLY A 213 -20.85 -6.58 -1.63
N GLY A 214 -19.90 -5.64 -1.62
CA GLY A 214 -19.64 -4.77 -2.77
C GLY A 214 -19.02 -5.50 -3.97
N MET A 215 -18.46 -6.69 -3.78
CA MET A 215 -17.83 -7.49 -4.83
C MET A 215 -18.77 -8.47 -5.53
N GLU A 216 -20.05 -8.51 -5.15
CA GLU A 216 -21.00 -9.49 -5.67
C GLU A 216 -21.18 -9.41 -7.20
N SER A 217 -21.37 -8.20 -7.72
CA SER A 217 -21.54 -8.01 -9.18
C SER A 217 -20.30 -8.43 -9.95
N ASP A 218 -19.13 -8.01 -9.51
CA ASP A 218 -17.86 -8.36 -10.13
C ASP A 218 -17.59 -9.87 -10.09
N PHE A 219 -18.00 -10.51 -8.99
CA PHE A 219 -17.92 -11.97 -8.86
C PHE A 219 -18.79 -12.68 -9.89
N TYR A 220 -20.06 -12.27 -10.04
CA TYR A 220 -20.93 -12.87 -11.02
C TYR A 220 -20.45 -12.63 -12.45
N ASP A 221 -20.04 -11.43 -12.78
CA ASP A 221 -19.52 -11.11 -14.10
C ASP A 221 -18.30 -11.95 -14.45
N LYS A 222 -17.37 -12.09 -13.51
CA LYS A 222 -16.14 -12.85 -13.72
C LYS A 222 -16.41 -14.34 -13.87
N ILE A 223 -17.27 -14.91 -13.03
CA ILE A 223 -17.59 -16.33 -13.08
C ILE A 223 -18.41 -16.67 -14.33
N ASN A 224 -19.37 -15.83 -14.71
CA ASN A 224 -20.13 -15.97 -15.95
C ASN A 224 -19.25 -15.92 -17.19
N ALA A 225 -18.30 -14.98 -17.23
CA ALA A 225 -17.34 -14.88 -18.34
C ALA A 225 -16.47 -16.15 -18.47
N LEU A 226 -16.02 -16.70 -17.34
CA LEU A 226 -15.19 -17.91 -17.30
C LEU A 226 -15.95 -19.18 -17.72
N THR A 227 -17.21 -19.27 -17.35
CA THR A 227 -18.05 -20.48 -17.54
C THR A 227 -18.97 -20.37 -18.75
N HIS A 228 -18.90 -19.24 -19.48
CA HIS A 228 -19.84 -18.96 -20.56
C HIS A 228 -21.31 -19.13 -20.17
N GLY A 229 -21.64 -18.79 -18.92
CA GLY A 229 -22.97 -18.94 -18.35
C GLY A 229 -23.30 -20.34 -17.80
N ASN A 230 -22.38 -21.32 -17.89
CA ASN A 230 -22.59 -22.67 -17.33
C ASN A 230 -22.25 -22.72 -15.84
N VAL A 231 -22.95 -21.90 -15.05
CA VAL A 231 -22.82 -21.79 -13.61
C VAL A 231 -24.16 -21.51 -12.97
N GLU A 232 -24.43 -22.15 -11.84
CA GLU A 232 -25.57 -21.85 -10.98
C GLU A 232 -25.06 -21.14 -9.73
N THR A 233 -25.72 -20.04 -9.36
CA THR A 233 -25.36 -19.27 -8.16
C THR A 233 -26.56 -18.98 -7.30
N LYS A 234 -26.40 -19.01 -5.98
CA LYS A 234 -27.46 -18.69 -5.02
C LYS A 234 -26.86 -18.02 -3.78
N VAL A 235 -27.36 -16.84 -3.41
CA VAL A 235 -27.03 -16.23 -2.12
C VAL A 235 -27.73 -17.05 -1.02
N LEU A 236 -26.94 -17.55 -0.06
CA LEU A 236 -27.44 -18.33 1.08
C LEU A 236 -27.68 -17.44 2.29
N ASN A 237 -26.79 -16.47 2.53
CA ASN A 237 -26.83 -15.62 3.70
C ASN A 237 -26.21 -14.26 3.41
N THR A 238 -26.67 -13.23 4.13
CA THR A 238 -26.09 -11.87 4.14
C THR A 238 -25.93 -11.45 5.60
N LYS A 239 -24.70 -11.12 5.98
CA LYS A 239 -24.32 -10.74 7.36
C LYS A 239 -23.93 -9.29 7.43
#